data_1eab6ac888e308401ada4386d6386529
#
_entry.id   1eab6ac888e308401ada4386d6386529
#
_cell.length_a   1.000
_cell.length_b   1.000
_cell.length_c   1.000
_cell.angle_alpha   90.00
_cell.angle_beta   90.00
_cell.angle_gamma   90.00
#
_symmetry.space_group_name_H-M   'P 1'
#
loop_
_entity.id
_entity.type
_entity.pdbx_description
1 polymer ?
#
loop_
_entity_poly.entity_id
_entity_poly.type
_entity_poly.pdbx_seq_one_letter_code
_entity_poly.pdbx_strand_id
1 'polypeptide(L)'
;MGLWRVAAAAVLVVALGWASAAPTVRASAPTFAIPCAPAVLTAHLRNVHDVADYGCEGSWAFLWADVGPGSIDVGVTEVEHYEGATLGWRVVARLAVCRPGVLPAVVYERGCFSN
;
A
#
# COMPACT_ATOMS: atom_id res chain seq x y z
N MET A 1 -88.78 1.04 -22.00
CA MET A 1 -87.76 2.09 -22.00
C MET A 1 -86.68 1.66 -21.03
N GLY A 2 -85.59 1.10 -21.53
CA GLY A 2 -84.47 0.61 -20.72
C GLY A 2 -83.42 1.67 -20.63
N LEU A 3 -83.13 2.14 -19.43
CA LEU A 3 -81.99 3.01 -19.18
C LEU A 3 -80.74 2.11 -19.03
N TRP A 4 -79.89 2.12 -20.04
CA TRP A 4 -78.61 1.44 -20.01
C TRP A 4 -77.64 2.37 -19.23
N ARG A 5 -77.28 1.95 -18.02
CA ARG A 5 -76.20 2.59 -17.29
C ARG A 5 -74.90 1.96 -17.75
N VAL A 6 -74.14 2.74 -18.51
CA VAL A 6 -72.75 2.37 -18.84
C VAL A 6 -71.88 2.67 -17.64
N ALA A 7 -71.45 1.67 -16.95
CA ALA A 7 -70.46 1.76 -15.89
C ALA A 7 -69.07 1.90 -16.57
N ALA A 8 -68.51 3.08 -16.49
CA ALA A 8 -67.12 3.30 -16.88
C ALA A 8 -66.20 2.77 -15.79
N ALA A 9 -65.55 1.66 -16.07
CA ALA A 9 -64.49 1.12 -15.24
C ALA A 9 -63.23 1.95 -15.45
N ALA A 10 -62.88 2.76 -14.46
CA ALA A 10 -61.58 3.45 -14.43
C ALA A 10 -60.48 2.45 -14.10
N VAL A 11 -59.65 2.11 -15.08
CA VAL A 11 -58.46 1.32 -14.87
C VAL A 11 -57.38 2.21 -14.30
N LEU A 12 -57.14 2.09 -13.01
CA LEU A 12 -56.00 2.72 -12.33
C LEU A 12 -54.74 1.95 -12.73
N VAL A 13 -53.98 2.49 -13.66
CA VAL A 13 -52.63 1.97 -13.96
C VAL A 13 -51.68 2.49 -12.86
N VAL A 14 -51.43 1.64 -11.88
CA VAL A 14 -50.37 1.94 -10.88
C VAL A 14 -49.03 1.71 -11.60
N ALA A 15 -48.40 2.78 -12.04
CA ALA A 15 -47.06 2.74 -12.52
C ALA A 15 -46.12 2.51 -11.29
N LEU A 16 -45.77 1.26 -11.02
CA LEU A 16 -44.70 0.92 -10.10
C LEU A 16 -43.38 1.43 -10.71
N GLY A 17 -43.01 2.65 -10.34
CA GLY A 17 -41.69 3.18 -10.65
C GLY A 17 -40.64 2.34 -9.94
N TRP A 18 -39.94 1.51 -10.68
CA TRP A 18 -38.76 0.83 -10.19
C TRP A 18 -37.67 1.88 -10.03
N ALA A 19 -37.47 2.38 -8.80
CA ALA A 19 -36.30 3.19 -8.49
C ALA A 19 -35.08 2.28 -8.56
N SER A 20 -34.39 2.29 -9.69
CA SER A 20 -33.06 1.68 -9.79
C SER A 20 -32.12 2.52 -8.93
N ALA A 21 -31.84 2.05 -7.71
CA ALA A 21 -30.77 2.62 -6.93
C ALA A 21 -29.46 2.32 -7.68
N ALA A 22 -28.87 3.33 -8.32
CA ALA A 22 -27.54 3.20 -8.88
C ALA A 22 -26.58 2.82 -7.73
N PRO A 23 -25.73 1.77 -7.90
CA PRO A 23 -24.75 1.46 -6.87
C PRO A 23 -23.85 2.66 -6.71
N THR A 24 -23.89 3.28 -5.54
CA THR A 24 -22.91 4.29 -5.14
C THR A 24 -21.58 3.57 -5.03
N VAL A 25 -20.75 3.71 -6.07
CA VAL A 25 -19.35 3.37 -5.98
C VAL A 25 -18.76 4.35 -4.98
N ARG A 26 -18.54 3.91 -3.75
CA ARG A 26 -17.72 4.67 -2.82
C ARG A 26 -16.35 4.77 -3.46
N ALA A 27 -15.96 5.97 -3.89
CA ALA A 27 -14.57 6.23 -4.21
C ALA A 27 -13.78 5.82 -2.96
N SER A 28 -12.96 4.76 -3.09
CA SER A 28 -12.02 4.39 -2.05
C SER A 28 -11.22 5.64 -1.74
N ALA A 29 -11.18 6.07 -0.46
CA ALA A 29 -10.27 7.12 -0.04
C ALA A 29 -8.88 6.78 -0.58
N PRO A 30 -8.12 7.75 -1.15
CA PRO A 30 -6.80 7.46 -1.66
C PRO A 30 -5.98 6.83 -0.54
N THR A 31 -5.70 5.54 -0.67
CA THR A 31 -4.79 4.84 0.21
C THR A 31 -3.42 5.42 -0.13
N PHE A 32 -2.79 6.11 0.81
CA PHE A 32 -1.42 6.54 0.64
C PHE A 32 -0.57 5.29 0.47
N ALA A 33 -0.13 5.04 -0.76
CA ALA A 33 0.83 4.00 -1.03
C ALA A 33 2.16 4.41 -0.40
N ILE A 34 2.72 3.54 0.44
CA ILE A 34 4.05 3.73 1.00
C ILE A 34 5.05 3.62 -0.15
N PRO A 35 5.87 4.66 -0.41
CA PRO A 35 6.80 4.61 -1.53
C PRO A 35 7.88 3.56 -1.28
N CYS A 36 8.07 2.65 -2.25
CA CYS A 36 9.09 1.63 -2.20
C CYS A 36 9.96 1.73 -3.46
N ALA A 37 11.08 2.40 -3.32
CA ALA A 37 12.03 2.59 -4.41
C ALA A 37 13.45 2.77 -3.86
N PRO A 38 14.50 2.42 -4.61
CA PRO A 38 15.88 2.60 -4.17
C PRO A 38 16.17 4.03 -3.69
N ALA A 39 15.69 5.04 -4.40
CA ALA A 39 15.96 6.44 -4.07
C ALA A 39 15.40 6.85 -2.70
N VAL A 40 14.24 6.34 -2.31
CA VAL A 40 13.67 6.68 -0.99
C VAL A 40 14.27 5.85 0.14
N LEU A 41 14.66 4.61 -0.12
CA LEU A 41 15.30 3.74 0.86
C LEU A 41 16.76 4.13 1.13
N THR A 42 17.43 4.74 0.16
CA THR A 42 18.82 5.18 0.29
C THR A 42 18.98 6.66 0.66
N ALA A 43 17.89 7.39 0.85
CA ALA A 43 17.93 8.83 1.07
C ALA A 43 18.79 9.27 2.27
N HIS A 44 18.93 8.42 3.29
CA HIS A 44 19.76 8.65 4.48
C HIS A 44 21.24 8.25 4.29
N LEU A 45 21.56 7.51 3.22
CA LEU A 45 22.91 7.05 2.94
C LEU A 45 23.68 8.06 2.11
N ARG A 46 24.99 8.09 2.31
CA ARG A 46 25.94 8.87 1.48
C ARG A 46 26.79 7.94 0.65
N ASN A 47 27.19 8.41 -0.52
CA ASN A 47 28.09 7.69 -1.42
C ASN A 47 27.57 6.30 -1.77
N VAL A 48 26.32 6.23 -2.17
CA VAL A 48 25.71 4.99 -2.66
C VAL A 48 26.23 4.74 -4.06
N HIS A 49 26.90 3.61 -4.28
CA HIS A 49 27.41 3.19 -5.58
C HIS A 49 26.42 2.32 -6.32
N ASP A 50 25.79 1.41 -5.61
CA ASP A 50 24.83 0.46 -6.16
C ASP A 50 23.82 0.02 -5.11
N VAL A 51 22.65 -0.37 -5.56
CA VAL A 51 21.63 -1.06 -4.78
C VAL A 51 21.51 -2.48 -5.35
N ALA A 52 22.04 -3.45 -4.63
CA ALA A 52 22.07 -4.83 -5.07
C ALA A 52 20.71 -5.50 -4.97
N ASP A 53 19.96 -5.19 -3.93
CA ASP A 53 18.59 -5.70 -3.73
C ASP A 53 17.83 -4.80 -2.75
N TYR A 54 16.53 -4.79 -2.87
CA TYR A 54 15.63 -4.11 -1.94
C TYR A 54 14.23 -4.70 -2.05
N GLY A 55 13.44 -4.51 -1.04
CA GLY A 55 12.02 -4.87 -1.07
C GLY A 55 11.28 -4.33 0.12
N CYS A 56 9.99 -4.14 -0.06
CA CYS A 56 9.09 -3.65 0.97
C CYS A 56 7.92 -4.61 1.15
N GLU A 57 7.48 -4.75 2.37
CA GLU A 57 6.25 -5.43 2.73
C GLU A 57 5.58 -4.64 3.85
N GLY A 58 4.42 -4.05 3.54
CA GLY A 58 3.76 -3.13 4.45
C GLY A 58 4.64 -1.92 4.76
N SER A 59 4.82 -1.61 6.04
CA SER A 59 5.65 -0.50 6.52
C SER A 59 7.11 -0.90 6.80
N TRP A 60 7.54 -2.06 6.31
CA TRP A 60 8.88 -2.57 6.49
C TRP A 60 9.60 -2.76 5.17
N ALA A 61 10.91 -2.54 5.17
CA ALA A 61 11.76 -2.76 4.01
C ALA A 61 13.10 -3.35 4.42
N PHE A 62 13.74 -4.02 3.45
CA PHE A 62 15.15 -4.34 3.50
C PHE A 62 15.90 -3.64 2.37
N LEU A 63 17.17 -3.38 2.57
CA LEU A 63 18.05 -2.75 1.59
C LEU A 63 19.42 -3.40 1.64
N TRP A 64 19.92 -3.78 0.47
CA TRP A 64 21.31 -4.17 0.25
C TRP A 64 21.94 -3.15 -0.67
N ALA A 65 22.92 -2.43 -0.18
CA ALA A 65 23.57 -1.37 -0.94
C ALA A 65 25.07 -1.42 -0.76
N ASP A 66 25.78 -0.96 -1.77
CA ASP A 66 27.22 -0.72 -1.74
C ASP A 66 27.46 0.77 -1.57
N VAL A 67 28.19 1.11 -0.54
CA VAL A 67 28.46 2.49 -0.16
C VAL A 67 29.94 2.70 0.14
N GLY A 68 30.41 3.92 0.03
CA GLY A 68 31.75 4.29 0.44
C GLY A 68 32.30 5.47 -0.35
N PRO A 69 33.31 6.17 0.19
CA PRO A 69 33.95 7.29 -0.51
C PRO A 69 34.86 6.79 -1.65
N GLY A 70 34.83 7.50 -2.79
CA GLY A 70 35.68 7.21 -3.92
C GLY A 70 35.43 5.84 -4.53
N SER A 71 36.47 5.01 -4.60
CA SER A 71 36.41 3.63 -5.15
C SER A 71 36.19 2.56 -4.09
N ILE A 72 35.93 2.94 -2.83
CA ILE A 72 35.70 2.02 -1.75
C ILE A 72 34.23 1.56 -1.82
N ASP A 73 34.03 0.25 -1.87
CA ASP A 73 32.72 -0.36 -1.83
C ASP A 73 32.58 -1.18 -0.54
N VAL A 74 31.64 -0.79 0.28
CA VAL A 74 31.27 -1.53 1.49
C VAL A 74 29.80 -1.92 1.34
N GLY A 75 29.54 -3.23 1.35
CA GLY A 75 28.19 -3.75 1.36
C GLY A 75 27.52 -3.50 2.71
N VAL A 76 26.35 -2.89 2.69
CA VAL A 76 25.52 -2.68 3.88
C VAL A 76 24.18 -3.36 3.70
N THR A 77 23.68 -3.94 4.79
CA THR A 77 22.33 -4.49 4.87
C THR A 77 21.57 -3.77 5.94
N GLU A 78 20.42 -3.24 5.57
CA GLU A 78 19.58 -2.47 6.46
C GLU A 78 18.15 -3.02 6.48
N VAL A 79 17.53 -2.87 7.64
CA VAL A 79 16.08 -2.99 7.81
C VAL A 79 15.56 -1.60 8.12
N GLU A 80 14.51 -1.21 7.42
CA GLU A 80 13.91 0.10 7.55
C GLU A 80 12.43 -0.02 7.88
N HIS A 81 11.95 0.93 8.65
CA HIS A 81 10.53 1.08 8.96
C HIS A 81 10.02 2.43 8.44
N TYR A 82 8.86 2.42 7.80
CA TYR A 82 8.22 3.64 7.31
C TYR A 82 7.45 4.32 8.44
N GLU A 83 7.84 5.53 8.78
CA GLU A 83 7.27 6.29 9.88
C GLU A 83 6.41 7.48 9.43
N GLY A 84 5.75 7.34 8.31
CA GLY A 84 4.85 8.34 7.75
C GLY A 84 5.51 9.27 6.75
N ALA A 85 4.68 10.12 6.12
CA ALA A 85 5.11 10.98 5.01
C ALA A 85 6.16 12.03 5.42
N THR A 86 6.16 12.47 6.68
CA THR A 86 7.10 13.48 7.17
C THR A 86 8.47 12.90 7.47
N LEU A 87 8.52 11.73 8.11
CA LEU A 87 9.77 11.09 8.54
C LEU A 87 10.30 10.08 7.51
N GLY A 88 9.43 9.53 6.67
CA GLY A 88 9.80 8.56 5.66
C GLY A 88 10.33 7.25 6.23
N TRP A 89 11.20 6.62 5.47
CA TRP A 89 11.88 5.40 5.87
C TRP A 89 13.00 5.69 6.87
N ARG A 90 13.04 4.93 7.95
CA ARG A 90 14.03 5.05 9.01
C ARG A 90 14.72 3.72 9.25
N VAL A 91 16.05 3.75 9.34
CA VAL A 91 16.82 2.55 9.68
C VAL A 91 16.51 2.11 11.10
N VAL A 92 16.30 0.82 11.27
CA VAL A 92 16.04 0.19 12.55
C VAL A 92 17.20 -0.75 12.90
N ALA A 93 17.57 -0.79 14.18
CA ALA A 93 18.60 -1.71 14.64
C ALA A 93 18.18 -3.16 14.39
N ARG A 94 18.95 -3.89 13.56
CA ARG A 94 18.64 -5.28 13.18
C ARG A 94 18.50 -6.18 14.40
N LEU A 95 19.35 -6.02 15.40
CA LEU A 95 19.27 -6.80 16.64
C LEU A 95 17.94 -6.64 17.38
N ALA A 96 17.29 -5.50 17.23
CA ALA A 96 16.01 -5.24 17.87
C ALA A 96 14.82 -5.92 17.16
N VAL A 97 14.89 -6.08 15.85
CA VAL A 97 13.75 -6.51 15.02
C VAL A 97 13.96 -7.86 14.33
N CYS A 98 15.19 -8.33 14.19
CA CYS A 98 15.52 -9.61 13.57
C CYS A 98 15.22 -10.78 14.52
N ARG A 99 13.95 -10.92 14.86
CA ARG A 99 13.42 -11.98 15.70
C ARG A 99 12.20 -12.60 15.00
N PRO A 100 11.94 -13.90 15.19
CA PRO A 100 10.76 -14.55 14.63
C PRO A 100 9.47 -13.79 14.99
N GLY A 101 8.62 -13.56 13.98
CA GLY A 101 7.30 -12.94 14.16
C GLY A 101 7.27 -11.41 14.30
N VAL A 102 8.41 -10.73 14.25
CA VAL A 102 8.48 -9.25 14.33
C VAL A 102 8.39 -8.62 12.95
N LEU A 103 9.14 -9.13 11.98
CA LEU A 103 9.19 -8.62 10.62
C LEU A 103 8.34 -9.46 9.65
N PRO A 104 7.83 -8.86 8.59
CA PRO A 104 7.29 -9.62 7.47
C PRO A 104 8.33 -10.59 6.90
N ALA A 105 7.88 -11.75 6.38
CA ALA A 105 8.76 -12.84 5.97
C ALA A 105 9.87 -12.41 5.00
N VAL A 106 9.55 -11.65 3.96
CA VAL A 106 10.53 -11.18 2.96
C VAL A 106 11.59 -10.31 3.60
N VAL A 107 11.20 -9.37 4.47
CA VAL A 107 12.13 -8.48 5.16
C VAL A 107 12.99 -9.24 6.16
N TYR A 108 12.42 -10.19 6.87
CA TYR A 108 13.15 -11.06 7.78
C TYR A 108 14.22 -11.89 7.04
N GLU A 109 13.83 -12.57 5.95
CA GLU A 109 14.74 -13.41 5.20
C GLU A 109 15.88 -12.65 4.53
N ARG A 110 15.58 -11.49 3.97
CA ARG A 110 16.54 -10.68 3.22
C ARG A 110 17.27 -9.66 4.07
N GLY A 111 16.65 -9.13 5.10
CA GLY A 111 17.21 -8.10 5.96
C GLY A 111 17.99 -8.62 7.15
N CYS A 112 17.75 -9.85 7.59
CA CYS A 112 18.33 -10.39 8.83
C CYS A 112 19.42 -11.41 8.63
N PHE A 113 19.44 -12.12 7.50
CA PHE A 113 20.38 -13.22 7.24
C PHE A 113 21.50 -12.91 6.23
N SER A 114 21.52 -11.70 5.70
CA SER A 114 22.63 -11.23 4.85
C SER A 114 23.72 -10.57 5.70
N ASN A 115 24.93 -10.76 5.29
CA ASN A 115 26.09 -10.09 5.89
C ASN A 115 26.19 -8.64 5.44
#